data_78d913ef16d43e0f9eb03aa18d173f8b
#
_entry.id   78d913ef16d43e0f9eb03aa18d173f8b
#
_cell.length_a   1.000
_cell.length_b   1.000
_cell.length_c   1.000
_cell.angle_alpha   90.00
_cell.angle_beta   90.00
_cell.angle_gamma   90.00
#
_symmetry.space_group_name_H-M   'P 1'
#
loop_
_entity.id
_entity.type
_entity.pdbx_description
1 polymer ?
#
loop_
_entity_poly.entity_id
_entity_poly.type
_entity_poly.pdbx_seq_one_letter_code
_entity_poly.pdbx_strand_id
1 'polypeptide(L)'
;MRISLLFSVLLICVPAYAVPCTKATTECTEWVKLGQQAQALIYRTYALDQKNDRVARALVVVHGQGRDADNYFRTALAAAFLAGALDDTIVISPRFASNNGTGCRDTLAANEVNWSCAGDSWRSGGISTSNKELTSYDFMDEILRKLARKDIFPNLRGIVLTGHSAGGQYVTRYEMANQVNDKLGVPLTYVVSNP
;
A
#
# COMPACT_ATOMS: atom_id res chain seq x y z
N MET A 1 -5.64 -65.89 17.40
CA MET A 1 -4.89 -64.67 17.77
C MET A 1 -5.09 -63.66 16.63
N ARG A 2 -5.96 -62.64 16.79
CA ARG A 2 -6.23 -61.62 15.75
C ARG A 2 -5.42 -60.38 16.10
N ILE A 3 -4.45 -60.08 15.26
CA ILE A 3 -3.61 -58.83 15.37
C ILE A 3 -4.38 -57.73 14.70
N SER A 4 -4.93 -56.78 15.47
CA SER A 4 -5.49 -55.51 14.92
C SER A 4 -4.34 -54.52 14.71
N LEU A 5 -4.01 -54.22 13.45
CA LEU A 5 -3.16 -53.09 13.09
C LEU A 5 -3.93 -51.80 13.24
N LEU A 6 -3.58 -50.99 14.21
CA LEU A 6 -4.02 -49.61 14.33
C LEU A 6 -3.20 -48.74 13.35
N PHE A 7 -3.82 -48.29 12.28
CA PHE A 7 -3.24 -47.26 11.40
C PHE A 7 -3.43 -45.89 12.05
N SER A 8 -2.36 -45.33 12.60
CA SER A 8 -2.36 -43.91 13.02
C SER A 8 -2.22 -43.02 11.79
N VAL A 9 -3.30 -42.32 11.43
CA VAL A 9 -3.25 -41.28 10.40
C VAL A 9 -2.64 -40.04 11.03
N LEU A 10 -1.39 -39.73 10.66
CA LEU A 10 -0.74 -38.45 10.98
C LEU A 10 -1.40 -37.36 10.13
N LEU A 11 -2.24 -36.52 10.71
CA LEU A 11 -2.70 -35.28 10.07
C LEU A 11 -1.52 -34.32 9.98
N ILE A 12 -0.93 -34.18 8.78
CA ILE A 12 0.06 -33.14 8.49
C ILE A 12 -0.73 -31.83 8.33
N CYS A 13 -0.67 -30.97 9.34
CA CYS A 13 -1.20 -29.61 9.26
C CYS A 13 -0.26 -28.78 8.38
N VAL A 14 -0.57 -28.63 7.10
CA VAL A 14 0.16 -27.75 6.20
C VAL A 14 -0.25 -26.30 6.54
N PRO A 15 0.68 -25.40 6.86
CA PRO A 15 0.35 -24.01 7.12
C PRO A 15 -0.30 -23.40 5.88
N ALA A 16 -1.53 -22.92 6.01
CA ALA A 16 -2.21 -22.20 4.94
C ALA A 16 -1.56 -20.80 4.83
N TYR A 17 -0.69 -20.61 3.86
CA TYR A 17 -0.12 -19.30 3.57
C TYR A 17 -1.17 -18.39 2.92
N ALA A 18 -1.17 -17.11 3.32
CA ALA A 18 -2.00 -16.12 2.65
C ALA A 18 -1.62 -16.01 1.17
N VAL A 19 -2.60 -16.04 0.28
CA VAL A 19 -2.43 -15.88 -1.16
C VAL A 19 -2.52 -14.40 -1.48
N PRO A 20 -1.65 -13.86 -2.36
CA PRO A 20 -1.72 -12.46 -2.74
C PRO A 20 -3.02 -12.15 -3.50
N CYS A 21 -3.66 -11.04 -3.15
CA CYS A 21 -4.78 -10.52 -3.92
C CYS A 21 -4.25 -9.87 -5.20
N THR A 22 -4.68 -10.35 -6.37
CA THR A 22 -4.08 -9.99 -7.68
C THR A 22 -5.03 -9.32 -8.65
N LYS A 23 -6.19 -8.87 -8.15
CA LYS A 23 -7.19 -8.17 -8.96
C LYS A 23 -7.27 -6.71 -8.56
N ALA A 24 -7.27 -5.78 -9.52
CA ALA A 24 -7.51 -4.37 -9.24
C ALA A 24 -9.02 -4.08 -9.11
N THR A 25 -9.65 -4.76 -8.17
CA THR A 25 -11.08 -4.65 -7.81
C THR A 25 -11.20 -4.36 -6.32
N THR A 26 -12.42 -4.12 -5.85
CA THR A 26 -12.69 -3.85 -4.42
C THR A 26 -12.25 -4.96 -3.48
N GLU A 27 -12.12 -6.20 -3.95
CA GLU A 27 -11.57 -7.33 -3.17
C GLU A 27 -10.13 -7.11 -2.71
N CYS A 28 -9.33 -6.41 -3.54
CA CYS A 28 -7.94 -6.10 -3.24
C CYS A 28 -7.75 -4.68 -2.69
N THR A 29 -8.80 -4.06 -2.17
CA THR A 29 -8.69 -2.75 -1.53
C THR A 29 -8.72 -2.85 -0.01
N GLU A 30 -8.20 -1.80 0.65
CA GLU A 30 -8.23 -1.66 2.09
C GLU A 30 -8.30 -0.18 2.46
N TRP A 31 -8.99 0.14 3.56
CA TRP A 31 -9.07 1.48 4.11
C TRP A 31 -7.98 1.70 5.16
N VAL A 32 -7.09 2.62 4.89
CA VAL A 32 -6.10 3.09 5.86
C VAL A 32 -6.73 4.22 6.67
N LYS A 33 -6.83 4.04 7.98
CA LYS A 33 -7.33 5.07 8.89
C LYS A 33 -6.31 6.18 9.06
N LEU A 34 -6.77 7.42 9.02
CA LEU A 34 -5.98 8.64 9.19
C LEU A 34 -6.57 9.45 10.34
N GLY A 35 -5.89 9.43 11.49
CA GLY A 35 -6.46 9.99 12.72
C GLY A 35 -7.74 9.26 13.16
N GLN A 36 -8.66 10.00 13.78
CA GLN A 36 -9.84 9.37 14.39
C GLN A 36 -11.01 9.14 13.42
N GLN A 37 -11.17 9.99 12.41
CA GLN A 37 -12.39 10.01 11.59
C GLN A 37 -12.17 9.95 10.08
N ALA A 38 -10.93 10.01 9.62
CA ALA A 38 -10.61 10.01 8.21
C ALA A 38 -10.05 8.66 7.76
N GLN A 39 -10.20 8.37 6.47
CA GLN A 39 -9.63 7.18 5.85
C GLN A 39 -9.25 7.44 4.40
N ALA A 40 -8.31 6.67 3.87
CA ALA A 40 -7.94 6.71 2.48
C ALA A 40 -7.80 5.29 1.92
N LEU A 41 -8.17 5.11 0.66
CA LEU A 41 -8.18 3.81 0.00
C LEU A 41 -6.78 3.46 -0.53
N ILE A 42 -6.39 2.21 -0.36
CA ILE A 42 -5.27 1.59 -1.05
C ILE A 42 -5.73 0.35 -1.81
N TYR A 43 -5.05 0.03 -2.92
CA TYR A 43 -5.00 -1.33 -3.46
C TYR A 43 -3.82 -2.05 -2.83
N ARG A 44 -3.97 -3.36 -2.51
CA ARG A 44 -2.93 -4.13 -1.84
C ARG A 44 -3.00 -5.62 -2.16
N THR A 45 -1.87 -6.32 -2.16
CA THR A 45 -1.82 -7.78 -2.30
C THR A 45 -2.13 -8.52 -1.01
N TYR A 46 -1.67 -7.99 0.13
CA TYR A 46 -1.87 -8.57 1.45
C TYR A 46 -2.42 -7.52 2.41
N ALA A 47 -3.26 -7.93 3.34
CA ALA A 47 -3.84 -7.03 4.34
C ALA A 47 -2.75 -6.48 5.28
N LEU A 48 -2.85 -5.18 5.60
CA LEU A 48 -1.86 -4.47 6.43
C LEU A 48 -1.96 -4.79 7.93
N ASP A 49 -3.07 -5.41 8.36
CA ASP A 49 -3.32 -5.75 9.76
C ASP A 49 -3.43 -7.27 9.99
N GLN A 50 -3.03 -8.09 9.02
CA GLN A 50 -2.97 -9.55 9.15
C GLN A 50 -1.51 -10.02 9.10
N LYS A 51 -1.11 -10.80 10.11
CA LYS A 51 0.25 -11.35 10.18
C LYS A 51 0.58 -12.15 8.92
N ASN A 52 1.73 -11.85 8.32
CA ASN A 52 2.22 -12.53 7.14
C ASN A 52 3.75 -12.69 7.19
N ASP A 53 4.18 -13.90 7.52
CA ASP A 53 5.60 -14.26 7.67
C ASP A 53 6.30 -14.44 6.29
N ARG A 54 5.56 -14.50 5.17
CA ARG A 54 6.15 -14.61 3.83
C ARG A 54 6.62 -13.28 3.28
N VAL A 55 5.97 -12.18 3.66
CA VAL A 55 6.30 -10.86 3.13
C VAL A 55 7.71 -10.46 3.53
N ALA A 56 8.60 -10.41 2.54
CA ALA A 56 9.99 -10.02 2.69
C ALA A 56 10.30 -8.65 2.07
N ARG A 57 9.44 -8.15 1.20
CA ARG A 57 9.57 -6.88 0.47
C ARG A 57 8.25 -6.12 0.44
N ALA A 58 8.33 -4.80 0.38
CA ALA A 58 7.18 -3.96 0.08
C ALA A 58 7.47 -3.08 -1.14
N LEU A 59 6.50 -2.98 -2.05
CA LEU A 59 6.52 -2.09 -3.19
C LEU A 59 5.30 -1.18 -3.11
N VAL A 60 5.53 0.10 -2.81
CA VAL A 60 4.48 1.12 -2.81
C VAL A 60 4.63 1.94 -4.09
N VAL A 61 3.58 1.95 -4.93
CA VAL A 61 3.61 2.64 -6.22
C VAL A 61 2.57 3.75 -6.27
N VAL A 62 3.06 4.99 -6.43
CA VAL A 62 2.22 6.19 -6.48
C VAL A 62 1.83 6.49 -7.92
N HIS A 63 0.52 6.63 -8.17
CA HIS A 63 -0.07 6.91 -9.48
C HIS A 63 0.33 8.28 -10.04
N GLY A 64 0.15 8.46 -11.34
CA GLY A 64 0.30 9.74 -12.02
C GLY A 64 -0.86 10.71 -11.82
N GLN A 65 -0.91 11.75 -12.64
CA GLN A 65 -1.96 12.79 -12.61
C GLN A 65 -3.37 12.23 -12.81
N GLY A 66 -3.51 11.09 -13.51
CA GLY A 66 -4.80 10.45 -13.78
C GLY A 66 -5.48 9.84 -12.55
N ARG A 67 -4.80 9.75 -11.41
CA ARG A 67 -5.30 9.15 -10.15
C ARG A 67 -5.78 7.71 -10.29
N ASP A 68 -5.26 6.99 -11.27
CA ASP A 68 -5.59 5.63 -11.64
C ASP A 68 -4.80 4.59 -10.83
N ALA A 69 -4.96 4.62 -9.51
CA ALA A 69 -4.27 3.73 -8.57
C ALA A 69 -4.45 2.24 -8.90
N ASP A 70 -5.62 1.87 -9.44
CA ASP A 70 -5.92 0.52 -9.91
C ASP A 70 -5.02 0.08 -11.08
N ASN A 71 -4.72 0.96 -12.04
CA ASN A 71 -3.81 0.68 -13.15
C ASN A 71 -2.38 0.56 -12.68
N TYR A 72 -1.95 1.43 -11.76
CA TYR A 72 -0.62 1.35 -11.17
C TYR A 72 -0.45 0.08 -10.34
N PHE A 73 -1.49 -0.33 -9.62
CA PHE A 73 -1.50 -1.61 -8.91
C PHE A 73 -1.33 -2.79 -9.87
N ARG A 74 -2.08 -2.85 -10.98
CA ARG A 74 -1.92 -3.91 -12.02
C ARG A 74 -0.52 -3.95 -12.59
N THR A 75 0.06 -2.78 -12.87
CA THR A 75 1.44 -2.69 -13.41
C THR A 75 2.45 -3.21 -12.41
N ALA A 76 2.34 -2.84 -11.14
CA ALA A 76 3.22 -3.30 -10.08
C ALA A 76 3.07 -4.80 -9.80
N LEU A 77 1.84 -5.33 -9.87
CA LEU A 77 1.58 -6.78 -9.80
C LEU A 77 2.30 -7.52 -10.93
N ALA A 78 2.19 -7.03 -12.17
CA ALA A 78 2.86 -7.65 -13.32
C ALA A 78 4.38 -7.61 -13.15
N ALA A 79 4.94 -6.51 -12.66
CA ALA A 79 6.37 -6.38 -12.38
C ALA A 79 6.84 -7.37 -11.30
N ALA A 80 6.11 -7.48 -10.19
CA ALA A 80 6.42 -8.43 -9.12
C ALA A 80 6.31 -9.89 -9.59
N PHE A 81 5.30 -10.20 -10.41
CA PHE A 81 5.14 -11.52 -11.02
C PHE A 81 6.30 -11.87 -11.95
N LEU A 82 6.66 -10.97 -12.87
CA LEU A 82 7.77 -11.18 -13.80
C LEU A 82 9.12 -11.31 -13.10
N ALA A 83 9.28 -10.66 -11.94
CA ALA A 83 10.46 -10.81 -11.10
C ALA A 83 10.46 -12.10 -10.26
N GLY A 84 9.43 -12.94 -10.34
CA GLY A 84 9.29 -14.14 -9.51
C GLY A 84 9.16 -13.83 -8.01
N ALA A 85 8.70 -12.61 -7.66
CA ALA A 85 8.69 -12.09 -6.31
C ALA A 85 7.28 -11.76 -5.76
N LEU A 86 6.22 -12.09 -6.51
CA LEU A 86 4.84 -11.72 -6.13
C LEU A 86 4.41 -12.32 -4.78
N ASP A 87 4.82 -13.54 -4.49
CA ASP A 87 4.39 -14.27 -3.29
C ASP A 87 5.01 -13.72 -1.99
N ASP A 88 6.16 -13.06 -2.07
CA ASP A 88 6.87 -12.51 -0.91
C ASP A 88 6.96 -10.98 -0.93
N THR A 89 6.22 -10.32 -1.86
CA THR A 89 6.15 -8.87 -1.98
C THR A 89 4.74 -8.37 -1.68
N ILE A 90 4.61 -7.49 -0.68
CA ILE A 90 3.39 -6.71 -0.55
C ILE A 90 3.44 -5.54 -1.52
N VAL A 91 2.52 -5.54 -2.49
CA VAL A 91 2.34 -4.45 -3.45
C VAL A 91 1.21 -3.55 -2.96
N ILE A 92 1.45 -2.24 -2.92
CA ILE A 92 0.46 -1.24 -2.50
C ILE A 92 0.40 -0.12 -3.53
N SER A 93 -0.82 0.32 -3.88
CA SER A 93 -1.04 1.55 -4.64
C SER A 93 -2.04 2.43 -3.91
N PRO A 94 -1.59 3.54 -3.28
CA PRO A 94 -2.46 4.48 -2.60
C PRO A 94 -3.31 5.27 -3.60
N ARG A 95 -4.57 5.57 -3.24
CA ARG A 95 -5.48 6.42 -4.02
C ARG A 95 -5.58 7.81 -3.42
N PHE A 96 -5.09 8.81 -4.12
CA PHE A 96 -5.29 10.22 -3.75
C PHE A 96 -6.57 10.75 -4.44
N ALA A 97 -7.72 10.36 -3.91
CA ALA A 97 -9.02 10.67 -4.50
C ALA A 97 -9.37 12.17 -4.45
N SER A 98 -10.10 12.65 -5.46
CA SER A 98 -10.62 14.02 -5.49
C SER A 98 -11.93 14.11 -6.26
N ASN A 99 -12.87 14.87 -5.72
CA ASN A 99 -14.10 15.25 -6.40
C ASN A 99 -14.28 16.77 -6.48
N ASN A 100 -13.23 17.54 -6.17
CA ASN A 100 -13.28 18.99 -6.23
C ASN A 100 -12.31 19.55 -7.29
N GLY A 101 -12.83 20.33 -8.19
CA GLY A 101 -12.07 20.99 -9.25
C GLY A 101 -12.22 20.32 -10.63
N THR A 102 -11.75 21.04 -11.64
CA THR A 102 -11.86 20.61 -13.03
C THR A 102 -11.03 19.36 -13.29
N GLY A 103 -11.67 18.30 -13.79
CA GLY A 103 -11.01 17.04 -14.14
C GLY A 103 -10.95 16.02 -13.01
N CYS A 104 -11.41 16.34 -11.81
CA CYS A 104 -11.47 15.42 -10.67
C CYS A 104 -12.93 15.06 -10.36
N ARG A 105 -13.29 13.81 -10.58
CA ARG A 105 -14.67 13.31 -10.47
C ARG A 105 -14.74 11.96 -9.75
N ASP A 106 -13.83 11.75 -8.79
CA ASP A 106 -13.87 10.51 -8.01
C ASP A 106 -15.15 10.43 -7.17
N THR A 107 -15.71 9.24 -7.06
CA THR A 107 -16.71 8.95 -6.04
C THR A 107 -15.98 8.67 -4.74
N LEU A 108 -16.23 9.49 -3.71
CA LEU A 108 -15.66 9.31 -2.39
C LEU A 108 -16.61 8.53 -1.49
N ALA A 109 -16.05 7.61 -0.71
CA ALA A 109 -16.77 6.95 0.37
C ALA A 109 -16.95 7.90 1.58
N ALA A 110 -17.78 7.49 2.52
CA ALA A 110 -17.93 8.22 3.77
C ALA A 110 -16.57 8.32 4.49
N ASN A 111 -16.23 9.54 4.93
CA ASN A 111 -14.97 9.84 5.62
C ASN A 111 -13.69 9.62 4.78
N GLU A 112 -13.79 9.36 3.48
CA GLU A 112 -12.62 9.33 2.59
C GLU A 112 -12.04 10.74 2.45
N VAL A 113 -10.72 10.82 2.60
CA VAL A 113 -10.00 12.08 2.48
C VAL A 113 -10.07 12.58 1.03
N ASN A 114 -10.47 13.84 0.87
CA ASN A 114 -10.57 14.52 -0.42
C ASN A 114 -9.35 15.43 -0.62
N TRP A 115 -8.61 15.22 -1.69
CA TRP A 115 -7.41 16.00 -2.02
C TRP A 115 -7.73 17.08 -3.06
N SER A 116 -7.01 18.20 -3.02
CA SER A 116 -7.18 19.23 -4.07
C SER A 116 -6.85 18.68 -5.46
N CYS A 117 -7.67 19.04 -6.45
CA CYS A 117 -7.42 18.73 -7.85
C CYS A 117 -6.39 19.67 -8.49
N ALA A 118 -6.30 20.90 -7.99
CA ALA A 118 -5.44 21.96 -8.52
C ALA A 118 -4.66 22.65 -7.39
N GLY A 119 -3.68 23.46 -7.77
CA GLY A 119 -2.87 24.23 -6.83
C GLY A 119 -2.00 23.37 -5.94
N ASP A 120 -2.00 23.64 -4.65
CA ASP A 120 -1.30 22.85 -3.64
C ASP A 120 -1.99 21.50 -3.44
N SER A 121 -1.57 20.55 -4.23
CA SER A 121 -2.23 19.28 -4.42
C SER A 121 -1.53 18.14 -3.67
N TRP A 122 -2.15 16.95 -3.69
CA TRP A 122 -1.62 15.73 -3.12
C TRP A 122 -0.14 15.47 -3.46
N ARG A 123 0.31 15.81 -4.67
CA ARG A 123 1.70 15.59 -5.13
C ARG A 123 2.74 16.49 -4.48
N SER A 124 2.31 17.48 -3.71
CA SER A 124 3.18 18.47 -3.08
C SER A 124 3.10 18.49 -1.55
N GLY A 125 2.49 17.46 -0.95
CA GLY A 125 2.23 17.49 0.50
C GLY A 125 1.07 18.37 0.89
N GLY A 126 0.18 18.67 -0.07
CA GLY A 126 -0.95 19.57 0.16
C GLY A 126 -1.91 19.08 1.23
N ILE A 127 -2.50 20.03 1.93
CA ILE A 127 -3.53 19.80 2.96
C ILE A 127 -4.80 19.27 2.28
N SER A 128 -5.43 18.30 2.91
CA SER A 128 -6.71 17.76 2.48
C SER A 128 -7.80 18.85 2.47
N THR A 129 -8.71 18.79 1.50
CA THR A 129 -9.85 19.70 1.42
C THR A 129 -10.98 19.32 2.39
N SER A 130 -11.04 18.06 2.81
CA SER A 130 -12.04 17.54 3.76
C SER A 130 -11.56 17.50 5.21
N ASN A 131 -10.23 17.50 5.45
CA ASN A 131 -9.66 17.51 6.79
C ASN A 131 -8.38 18.36 6.80
N LYS A 132 -8.43 19.53 7.48
CA LYS A 132 -7.35 20.51 7.49
C LYS A 132 -6.11 20.11 8.30
N GLU A 133 -6.20 19.05 9.08
CA GLU A 133 -5.10 18.53 9.90
C GLU A 133 -4.26 17.47 9.14
N LEU A 134 -4.72 17.03 7.95
CA LEU A 134 -4.08 15.98 7.17
C LEU A 134 -3.45 16.53 5.90
N THR A 135 -2.19 16.18 5.71
CA THR A 135 -1.47 16.34 4.45
C THR A 135 -1.44 15.01 3.68
N SER A 136 -1.12 15.08 2.39
CA SER A 136 -0.93 13.85 1.60
C SER A 136 0.25 13.01 2.09
N TYR A 137 1.20 13.62 2.79
CA TYR A 137 2.35 12.90 3.36
C TYR A 137 1.96 12.08 4.59
N ASP A 138 1.01 12.55 5.41
CA ASP A 138 0.50 11.79 6.55
C ASP A 138 -0.10 10.45 6.12
N PHE A 139 -0.73 10.42 4.94
CA PHE A 139 -1.25 9.18 4.38
C PHE A 139 -0.13 8.17 4.05
N MET A 140 0.95 8.63 3.45
CA MET A 140 2.10 7.77 3.15
C MET A 140 2.82 7.34 4.43
N ASP A 141 3.01 8.25 5.35
CA ASP A 141 3.61 7.96 6.66
C ASP A 141 2.85 6.83 7.36
N GLU A 142 1.52 6.83 7.31
CA GLU A 142 0.71 5.79 7.93
C GLU A 142 0.86 4.43 7.23
N ILE A 143 0.91 4.41 5.89
CA ILE A 143 1.21 3.19 5.13
C ILE A 143 2.56 2.61 5.54
N LEU A 144 3.60 3.46 5.62
CA LEU A 144 4.94 3.03 5.98
C LEU A 144 5.02 2.54 7.44
N ARG A 145 4.33 3.21 8.39
CA ARG A 145 4.24 2.74 9.78
C ARG A 145 3.60 1.35 9.87
N LYS A 146 2.51 1.12 9.12
CA LYS A 146 1.86 -0.20 9.06
C LYS A 146 2.78 -1.28 8.49
N LEU A 147 3.51 -0.98 7.43
CA LEU A 147 4.50 -1.89 6.85
C LEU A 147 5.65 -2.21 7.82
N ALA A 148 6.09 -1.26 8.60
CA ALA A 148 7.19 -1.42 9.55
C ALA A 148 6.84 -2.28 10.79
N ARG A 149 5.58 -2.68 10.97
CA ARG A 149 5.12 -3.48 12.10
C ARG A 149 5.69 -4.89 12.05
N LYS A 150 6.66 -5.19 12.91
CA LYS A 150 7.31 -6.50 12.98
C LYS A 150 6.41 -7.61 13.54
N ASP A 151 5.36 -7.28 14.28
CA ASP A 151 4.32 -8.21 14.71
C ASP A 151 3.45 -8.68 13.54
N ILE A 152 3.33 -7.89 12.48
CA ILE A 152 2.56 -8.17 11.25
C ILE A 152 3.47 -8.71 10.13
N PHE A 153 4.59 -8.05 9.88
CA PHE A 153 5.55 -8.41 8.83
C PHE A 153 6.94 -8.68 9.41
N PRO A 154 7.13 -9.79 10.14
CA PRO A 154 8.39 -10.06 10.87
C PRO A 154 9.60 -10.17 9.93
N ASN A 155 9.39 -10.64 8.71
CA ASN A 155 10.44 -10.89 7.73
C ASN A 155 10.63 -9.75 6.71
N LEU A 156 9.93 -8.63 6.85
CA LEU A 156 10.10 -7.48 5.96
C LEU A 156 11.52 -6.92 6.10
N ARG A 157 12.24 -6.87 4.98
CA ARG A 157 13.66 -6.45 4.89
C ARG A 157 13.88 -5.14 4.17
N GLY A 158 12.88 -4.63 3.44
CA GLY A 158 12.99 -3.36 2.74
C GLY A 158 11.67 -2.94 2.11
N ILE A 159 11.54 -1.63 1.95
CA ILE A 159 10.40 -0.97 1.32
C ILE A 159 10.92 -0.17 0.13
N VAL A 160 10.29 -0.30 -1.01
CA VAL A 160 10.50 0.55 -2.18
C VAL A 160 9.28 1.44 -2.35
N LEU A 161 9.48 2.75 -2.33
CA LEU A 161 8.47 3.74 -2.67
C LEU A 161 8.80 4.30 -4.05
N THR A 162 7.91 4.11 -5.00
CA THR A 162 8.12 4.53 -6.39
C THR A 162 6.94 5.31 -6.93
N GLY A 163 7.17 6.11 -7.97
CA GLY A 163 6.13 6.85 -8.67
C GLY A 163 6.60 7.33 -10.05
N HIS A 164 5.65 7.51 -10.94
CA HIS A 164 5.87 8.03 -12.29
C HIS A 164 5.09 9.33 -12.52
N SER A 165 5.65 10.28 -13.27
CA SER A 165 5.03 11.57 -13.58
C SER A 165 4.66 12.34 -12.29
N ALA A 166 3.39 12.70 -12.07
CA ALA A 166 2.95 13.32 -10.82
C ALA A 166 3.26 12.48 -9.58
N GLY A 167 3.25 11.13 -9.70
CA GLY A 167 3.72 10.22 -8.64
C GLY A 167 5.22 10.34 -8.41
N GLY A 168 6.01 10.51 -9.46
CA GLY A 168 7.45 10.80 -9.35
C GLY A 168 7.71 12.12 -8.61
N GLN A 169 6.94 13.18 -8.94
CA GLN A 169 7.00 14.46 -8.22
C GLN A 169 6.65 14.29 -6.74
N TYR A 170 5.63 13.48 -6.44
CA TYR A 170 5.26 13.16 -5.07
C TYR A 170 6.41 12.48 -4.31
N VAL A 171 6.97 11.41 -4.89
CA VAL A 171 8.05 10.64 -4.25
C VAL A 171 9.28 11.50 -3.99
N THR A 172 9.71 12.32 -4.96
CA THR A 172 10.84 13.24 -4.78
C THR A 172 10.66 14.21 -3.62
N ARG A 173 9.46 14.78 -3.48
CA ARG A 173 9.16 15.75 -2.42
C ARG A 173 8.95 15.06 -1.07
N TYR A 174 8.32 13.90 -1.10
CA TYR A 174 8.09 13.09 0.12
C TYR A 174 9.41 12.61 0.73
N GLU A 175 10.38 12.20 -0.08
CA GLU A 175 11.72 11.81 0.39
C GLU A 175 12.35 12.90 1.28
N MET A 176 12.19 14.16 0.91
CA MET A 176 12.74 15.30 1.65
C MET A 176 11.92 15.68 2.89
N ALA A 177 10.63 15.35 2.93
CA ALA A 177 9.68 15.88 3.90
C ALA A 177 9.09 14.84 4.86
N ASN A 178 9.32 13.54 4.64
CA ASN A 178 8.73 12.49 5.47
C ASN A 178 9.20 12.56 6.93
N GLN A 179 8.36 12.08 7.84
CA GLN A 179 8.59 12.15 9.29
C GLN A 179 8.90 10.78 9.91
N VAL A 180 9.01 9.73 9.09
CA VAL A 180 9.05 8.35 9.59
C VAL A 180 10.28 7.55 9.20
N ASN A 181 11.03 7.95 8.19
CA ASN A 181 12.15 7.20 7.63
C ASN A 181 13.07 6.59 8.71
N ASP A 182 13.52 7.42 9.62
CA ASP A 182 14.48 7.01 10.68
C ASP A 182 13.85 6.09 11.75
N LYS A 183 12.53 5.93 11.73
CA LYS A 183 11.76 5.16 12.73
C LYS A 183 11.26 3.82 12.21
N LEU A 184 11.40 3.54 10.91
CA LEU A 184 10.83 2.34 10.28
C LEU A 184 11.56 1.05 10.71
N GLY A 185 12.84 1.13 11.03
CA GLY A 185 13.66 -0.05 11.36
C GLY A 185 13.83 -1.03 10.19
N VAL A 186 13.49 -0.60 8.96
CA VAL A 186 13.74 -1.28 7.68
C VAL A 186 14.17 -0.24 6.65
N PRO A 187 15.07 -0.58 5.72
CA PRO A 187 15.49 0.33 4.66
C PRO A 187 14.31 0.79 3.80
N LEU A 188 14.25 2.08 3.51
CA LEU A 188 13.32 2.70 2.56
C LEU A 188 14.11 3.22 1.36
N THR A 189 13.77 2.75 0.17
CA THR A 189 14.40 3.15 -1.10
C THR A 189 13.38 3.91 -1.94
N TYR A 190 13.79 5.05 -2.47
CA TYR A 190 12.97 5.87 -3.35
C TYR A 190 13.38 5.64 -4.81
N VAL A 191 12.40 5.41 -5.68
CA VAL A 191 12.60 5.25 -7.13
C VAL A 191 11.69 6.23 -7.86
N VAL A 192 12.30 7.19 -8.52
CA VAL A 192 11.60 8.28 -9.19
C VAL A 192 11.67 8.10 -10.70
N SER A 193 10.53 8.17 -11.38
CA SER A 193 10.45 8.08 -12.83
C SER A 193 9.72 9.29 -13.41
N ASN A 194 10.38 10.02 -14.31
CA ASN A 194 9.85 11.17 -15.08
C ASN A 194 9.04 12.16 -14.21
N PRO A 195 9.62 12.74 -13.15
CA PRO A 195 8.93 13.62 -12.22
C PRO A 195 8.54 14.96 -12.83
#